data_2a862bb7c5fd4a4869d602897aebd7bc
#
_entry.id   2a862bb7c5fd4a4869d602897aebd7bc
#
_cell.length_a   1.000
_cell.length_b   1.000
_cell.length_c   1.000
_cell.angle_alpha   90.00
_cell.angle_beta   90.00
_cell.angle_gamma   90.00
#
_symmetry.space_group_name_H-M   'P 1'
#
loop_
_entity.id
_entity.type
_entity.pdbx_description
1 polymer ?
#
loop_
_entity_poly.entity_id
_entity_poly.type
_entity_poly.pdbx_seq_one_letter_code
_entity_poly.pdbx_strand_id
1 'polypeptide(L)'
;MRAWKNRLQRGREDRKRKLAAVSAGVACAVLFLTGCHGSKGLSAFAVPESFDETRNYEITFWAKNDTNKTQTAIYQKAITDFEGIYPNIRVNLRLYTNYGDIYNDVITNISTGTTPNVCITYPDHIATYLTGTNVVVPLDDLFADASYGLGGDQVRFDSVKEEEIVPQFLKECSFDDHYYALPYMRSTEACYVNKTYVEKLGYTLPETLTWDFIWEVSEAAMEKDADGNFKVNGQNVMIPFLYKSTDNMMIQMLYQKGAGYSDEAGNIEIFNDTTAELLKTIAGHAETKAFSTFKISSYPANFLNAGQCIFAVDSTAGATWMGTDAPLCDISEDKLVSFETEVMMVPQFDPGNPKMISQGPSVCIFNKADPQEVLASWLFTQYLLSDEVQTAYAETEGYLPVTIRAQQSEEYQDYLARIGEDNNVHYEVKIKASELLMAHLDDTFVTPVFNGSASLRDGAGQLIESTVKSVRRGETVDDAYISKLYSDVTSLYRLKRGSTTTGEKEELGPLPVTAKLLLGSLITVWVILLLIFSLQKIKKYGENHKKD
;
A
#
# COMPACT_ATOMS: atom_id res chain seq x y z
N MET A 1 -49.18 -48.28 -46.54
CA MET A 1 -48.00 -47.53 -47.09
C MET A 1 -47.90 -46.09 -46.65
N ARG A 2 -48.97 -45.29 -46.50
CA ARG A 2 -48.88 -43.90 -46.01
C ARG A 2 -48.36 -43.78 -44.55
N ALA A 3 -48.79 -44.63 -43.63
CA ALA A 3 -48.38 -44.60 -42.24
C ALA A 3 -46.89 -44.92 -42.03
N TRP A 4 -46.30 -45.76 -42.87
CA TRP A 4 -44.89 -46.14 -42.80
C TRP A 4 -43.97 -45.00 -43.33
N LYS A 5 -44.42 -44.30 -44.40
CA LYS A 5 -43.70 -43.09 -44.92
C LYS A 5 -43.67 -41.95 -43.88
N ASN A 6 -44.77 -41.72 -43.17
CA ASN A 6 -44.85 -40.69 -42.16
C ASN A 6 -43.98 -41.00 -40.92
N ARG A 7 -43.79 -42.26 -40.55
CA ARG A 7 -42.84 -42.68 -39.49
C ARG A 7 -41.38 -42.46 -39.87
N LEU A 8 -41.03 -42.76 -41.12
CA LEU A 8 -39.68 -42.52 -41.64
C LEU A 8 -39.35 -41.03 -41.76
N GLN A 9 -40.33 -40.21 -42.14
CA GLN A 9 -40.16 -38.76 -42.22
C GLN A 9 -40.00 -38.10 -40.84
N ARG A 10 -40.80 -38.51 -39.83
CA ARG A 10 -40.66 -38.06 -38.46
C ARG A 10 -39.29 -38.48 -37.84
N GLY A 11 -38.84 -39.69 -38.11
CA GLY A 11 -37.53 -40.16 -37.66
C GLY A 11 -36.34 -39.37 -38.29
N ARG A 12 -36.50 -38.92 -39.54
CA ARG A 12 -35.48 -38.06 -40.19
C ARG A 12 -35.48 -36.62 -39.67
N GLU A 13 -36.63 -36.07 -39.37
CA GLU A 13 -36.75 -34.72 -38.80
C GLU A 13 -36.24 -34.67 -37.36
N ASP A 14 -36.52 -35.71 -36.57
CA ASP A 14 -35.99 -35.83 -35.20
C ASP A 14 -34.47 -36.00 -35.17
N ARG A 15 -33.91 -36.74 -36.14
CA ARG A 15 -32.45 -36.86 -36.30
C ARG A 15 -31.79 -35.53 -36.69
N LYS A 16 -32.41 -34.74 -37.58
CA LYS A 16 -31.95 -33.40 -37.98
C LYS A 16 -32.02 -32.44 -36.79
N ARG A 17 -33.09 -32.44 -35.99
CA ARG A 17 -33.23 -31.61 -34.79
C ARG A 17 -32.18 -31.97 -33.73
N LYS A 18 -31.87 -33.25 -33.55
CA LYS A 18 -30.82 -33.72 -32.61
C LYS A 18 -29.43 -33.34 -33.07
N LEU A 19 -29.13 -33.42 -34.38
CA LEU A 19 -27.85 -32.95 -34.92
C LEU A 19 -27.72 -31.44 -34.77
N ALA A 20 -28.77 -30.68 -35.01
CA ALA A 20 -28.77 -29.23 -34.85
C ALA A 20 -28.57 -28.81 -33.38
N ALA A 21 -29.19 -29.54 -32.43
CA ALA A 21 -29.00 -29.28 -31.00
C ALA A 21 -27.58 -29.62 -30.51
N VAL A 22 -26.97 -30.70 -31.02
CA VAL A 22 -25.58 -31.06 -30.74
C VAL A 22 -24.61 -30.04 -31.35
N SER A 23 -24.86 -29.63 -32.60
CA SER A 23 -24.05 -28.61 -33.29
C SER A 23 -24.16 -27.23 -32.61
N ALA A 24 -25.33 -26.85 -32.09
CA ALA A 24 -25.52 -25.63 -31.31
C ALA A 24 -24.82 -25.73 -29.96
N GLY A 25 -24.87 -26.89 -29.28
CA GLY A 25 -24.14 -27.13 -28.03
C GLY A 25 -22.61 -27.08 -28.20
N VAL A 26 -22.08 -27.63 -29.29
CA VAL A 26 -20.65 -27.55 -29.61
C VAL A 26 -20.25 -26.13 -29.99
N ALA A 27 -21.08 -25.41 -30.77
CA ALA A 27 -20.83 -24.00 -31.10
C ALA A 27 -20.85 -23.10 -29.85
N CYS A 28 -21.80 -23.32 -28.91
CA CYS A 28 -21.78 -22.63 -27.61
C CYS A 28 -20.55 -23.00 -26.77
N ALA A 29 -20.16 -24.27 -26.73
CA ALA A 29 -18.95 -24.68 -25.99
C ALA A 29 -17.66 -24.08 -26.59
N VAL A 30 -17.57 -23.98 -27.92
CA VAL A 30 -16.46 -23.32 -28.61
C VAL A 30 -16.46 -21.81 -28.33
N LEU A 31 -17.63 -21.15 -28.30
CA LEU A 31 -17.76 -19.74 -27.93
C LEU A 31 -17.35 -19.48 -26.47
N PHE A 32 -17.66 -20.39 -25.54
CA PHE A 32 -17.18 -20.31 -24.15
C PHE A 32 -15.68 -20.57 -24.02
N LEU A 33 -15.07 -21.37 -24.87
CA LEU A 33 -13.63 -21.63 -24.89
C LEU A 33 -12.82 -20.52 -25.58
N THR A 34 -13.43 -19.71 -26.44
CA THR A 34 -12.80 -18.54 -27.03
C THR A 34 -12.94 -17.28 -26.19
N GLY A 35 -13.71 -17.33 -25.08
CA GLY A 35 -13.91 -16.22 -24.15
C GLY A 35 -12.74 -15.94 -23.20
N CYS A 36 -11.70 -16.77 -23.19
CA CYS A 36 -10.45 -16.52 -22.46
C CYS A 36 -9.37 -15.96 -23.41
N HIS A 37 -9.67 -14.98 -24.20
CA HIS A 37 -8.63 -14.11 -24.75
C HIS A 37 -8.35 -13.08 -23.67
N GLY A 38 -7.12 -13.08 -23.16
CA GLY A 38 -6.61 -12.03 -22.31
C GLY A 38 -7.02 -10.68 -22.91
N SER A 39 -7.37 -9.72 -22.07
CA SER A 39 -7.71 -8.35 -22.49
C SER A 39 -6.76 -7.93 -23.60
N LYS A 40 -7.26 -7.49 -24.74
CA LYS A 40 -6.44 -6.82 -25.76
C LYS A 40 -5.76 -5.69 -25.02
N GLY A 41 -4.43 -5.68 -24.97
CA GLY A 41 -3.67 -4.63 -24.29
C GLY A 41 -4.19 -3.27 -24.74
N LEU A 42 -4.36 -2.34 -23.82
CA LEU A 42 -4.72 -0.97 -24.14
C LEU A 42 -3.61 -0.39 -25.03
N SER A 43 -3.98 0.48 -25.98
CA SER A 43 -3.01 1.32 -26.69
C SER A 43 -2.34 2.27 -25.68
N ALA A 44 -1.11 2.71 -25.97
CA ALA A 44 -0.49 3.78 -25.20
C ALA A 44 -1.41 5.02 -25.21
N PHE A 45 -1.49 5.69 -24.07
CA PHE A 45 -2.23 6.93 -23.95
C PHE A 45 -1.53 8.03 -24.75
N ALA A 46 -2.31 8.89 -25.35
CA ALA A 46 -1.86 10.14 -25.95
C ALA A 46 -2.82 11.25 -25.53
N VAL A 47 -2.28 12.41 -25.16
CA VAL A 47 -3.07 13.56 -24.70
C VAL A 47 -3.98 14.02 -25.86
N PRO A 48 -5.30 14.13 -25.67
CA PRO A 48 -6.20 14.68 -26.67
C PRO A 48 -5.93 16.17 -26.93
N GLU A 49 -6.11 16.64 -28.17
CA GLU A 49 -5.96 18.05 -28.54
C GLU A 49 -6.91 18.98 -27.77
N SER A 50 -8.08 18.47 -27.35
CA SER A 50 -9.05 19.21 -26.56
C SER A 50 -9.90 18.27 -25.72
N PHE A 51 -10.39 18.76 -24.58
CA PHE A 51 -11.37 18.06 -23.76
C PHE A 51 -12.78 18.23 -24.35
N ASP A 52 -13.49 17.14 -24.58
CA ASP A 52 -14.86 17.16 -25.12
C ASP A 52 -15.87 17.39 -24.00
N GLU A 53 -16.22 18.64 -23.76
CA GLU A 53 -17.19 19.04 -22.73
C GLU A 53 -18.65 18.71 -23.06
N THR A 54 -18.92 18.31 -24.29
CA THR A 54 -20.30 17.96 -24.73
C THR A 54 -20.72 16.57 -24.29
N ARG A 55 -19.75 15.76 -23.82
CA ARG A 55 -19.95 14.40 -23.33
C ARG A 55 -19.96 14.37 -21.81
N ASN A 56 -20.66 13.39 -21.25
CA ASN A 56 -20.60 13.06 -19.83
C ASN A 56 -19.61 11.93 -19.59
N TYR A 57 -18.84 12.05 -18.49
CA TYR A 57 -17.84 11.07 -18.06
C TYR A 57 -18.18 10.57 -16.66
N GLU A 58 -18.06 9.28 -16.45
CA GLU A 58 -18.12 8.68 -15.12
C GLU A 58 -16.76 8.08 -14.82
N ILE A 59 -16.07 8.63 -13.82
CA ILE A 59 -14.77 8.15 -13.37
C ILE A 59 -14.90 7.53 -11.97
N THR A 60 -14.09 6.53 -11.69
CA THR A 60 -14.03 5.88 -10.39
C THR A 60 -12.76 6.29 -9.65
N PHE A 61 -12.91 6.70 -8.41
CA PHE A 61 -11.83 7.09 -7.53
C PHE A 61 -11.73 6.12 -6.34
N TRP A 62 -10.59 5.42 -6.21
CA TRP A 62 -10.33 4.50 -5.11
C TRP A 62 -9.38 5.13 -4.11
N ALA A 63 -9.81 5.19 -2.85
CA ALA A 63 -9.05 5.79 -1.75
C ALA A 63 -9.15 4.95 -0.49
N LYS A 64 -8.18 5.12 0.42
CA LYS A 64 -8.25 4.52 1.75
C LYS A 64 -9.35 5.20 2.56
N ASN A 65 -10.16 4.40 3.23
CA ASN A 65 -11.07 4.86 4.28
C ASN A 65 -10.35 4.72 5.62
N ASP A 66 -9.84 5.81 6.14
CA ASP A 66 -9.31 5.81 7.49
C ASP A 66 -10.45 5.81 8.51
N THR A 67 -10.17 5.42 9.74
CA THR A 67 -11.09 5.55 10.88
C THR A 67 -11.44 7.02 11.16
N ASN A 68 -10.60 7.95 10.70
CA ASN A 68 -10.85 9.37 10.73
C ASN A 68 -11.91 9.79 9.68
N LYS A 69 -13.15 9.99 10.12
CA LYS A 69 -14.27 10.39 9.26
C LYS A 69 -14.07 11.73 8.56
N THR A 70 -13.21 12.59 9.12
CA THR A 70 -12.90 13.90 8.55
C THR A 70 -12.22 13.74 7.18
N GLN A 71 -11.30 12.79 7.03
CA GLN A 71 -10.64 12.52 5.74
C GLN A 71 -11.64 12.07 4.65
N THR A 72 -12.62 11.23 5.02
CA THR A 72 -13.69 10.84 4.10
C THR A 72 -14.54 12.05 3.66
N ALA A 73 -14.84 12.96 4.58
CA ALA A 73 -15.60 14.17 4.27
C ALA A 73 -14.83 15.11 3.32
N ILE A 74 -13.50 15.18 3.45
CA ILE A 74 -12.64 15.97 2.55
C ILE A 74 -12.71 15.41 1.13
N TYR A 75 -12.60 14.08 0.94
CA TYR A 75 -12.77 13.49 -0.39
C TYR A 75 -14.15 13.79 -0.98
N GLN A 76 -15.21 13.70 -0.18
CA GLN A 76 -16.57 13.99 -0.65
C GLN A 76 -16.75 15.47 -1.01
N LYS A 77 -16.15 16.38 -0.23
CA LYS A 77 -16.16 17.81 -0.54
C LYS A 77 -15.38 18.09 -1.82
N ALA A 78 -14.15 17.57 -1.95
CA ALA A 78 -13.33 17.73 -3.15
C ALA A 78 -14.06 17.24 -4.42
N ILE A 79 -14.76 16.11 -4.35
CA ILE A 79 -15.59 15.61 -5.45
C ILE A 79 -16.72 16.58 -5.77
N THR A 80 -17.45 17.05 -4.75
CA THR A 80 -18.59 17.96 -4.95
C THR A 80 -18.14 19.28 -5.59
N ASP A 81 -17.05 19.84 -5.12
CA ASP A 81 -16.50 21.10 -5.63
C ASP A 81 -15.98 20.94 -7.07
N PHE A 82 -15.26 19.84 -7.34
CA PHE A 82 -14.78 19.51 -8.68
C PHE A 82 -15.95 19.28 -9.66
N GLU A 83 -17.00 18.55 -9.29
CA GLU A 83 -18.21 18.36 -10.11
C GLU A 83 -18.96 19.69 -10.34
N GLY A 84 -18.83 20.65 -9.43
CA GLY A 84 -19.31 22.02 -9.62
C GLY A 84 -18.57 22.79 -10.71
N ILE A 85 -17.27 22.54 -10.86
CA ILE A 85 -16.39 23.16 -11.87
C ILE A 85 -16.57 22.43 -13.24
N TYR A 86 -16.61 21.09 -13.20
CA TYR A 86 -16.78 20.24 -14.38
C TYR A 86 -18.08 19.39 -14.27
N PRO A 87 -19.25 19.98 -14.52
CA PRO A 87 -20.54 19.30 -14.30
C PRO A 87 -20.81 18.10 -15.22
N ASN A 88 -20.00 17.95 -16.26
CA ASN A 88 -20.01 16.81 -17.17
C ASN A 88 -19.10 15.65 -16.73
N ILE A 89 -18.40 15.77 -15.60
CA ILE A 89 -17.61 14.70 -15.00
C ILE A 89 -18.26 14.29 -13.68
N ARG A 90 -18.59 13.01 -13.56
CA ARG A 90 -19.08 12.39 -12.32
C ARG A 90 -18.00 11.52 -11.69
N VAL A 91 -17.69 11.73 -10.41
CA VAL A 91 -16.69 10.98 -9.68
C VAL A 91 -17.33 10.01 -8.68
N ASN A 92 -17.14 8.72 -8.87
CA ASN A 92 -17.66 7.67 -8.01
C ASN A 92 -16.56 7.22 -7.01
N LEU A 93 -16.67 7.64 -5.77
CA LEU A 93 -15.73 7.29 -4.70
C LEU A 93 -15.97 5.87 -4.19
N ARG A 94 -14.92 5.05 -4.13
CA ARG A 94 -14.86 3.79 -3.41
C ARG A 94 -13.80 3.84 -2.32
N LEU A 95 -14.20 3.57 -1.09
CA LEU A 95 -13.34 3.58 0.07
C LEU A 95 -12.92 2.17 0.47
N TYR A 96 -11.67 2.04 0.89
CA TYR A 96 -11.05 0.81 1.39
C TYR A 96 -10.52 1.00 2.80
N THR A 97 -10.45 -0.08 3.57
CA THR A 97 -9.94 -0.04 4.94
C THR A 97 -8.43 0.20 4.98
N ASN A 98 -7.68 -0.38 4.04
CA ASN A 98 -6.23 -0.25 3.99
C ASN A 98 -5.70 -0.29 2.55
N TYR A 99 -4.44 0.11 2.36
CA TYR A 99 -3.79 0.13 1.04
C TYR A 99 -3.52 -1.27 0.47
N GLY A 100 -3.35 -2.29 1.33
CA GLY A 100 -3.17 -3.68 0.88
C GLY A 100 -4.41 -4.22 0.18
N ASP A 101 -5.61 -3.85 0.64
CA ASP A 101 -6.86 -4.23 -0.02
C ASP A 101 -6.99 -3.53 -1.38
N ILE A 102 -6.62 -2.24 -1.48
CA ILE A 102 -6.56 -1.52 -2.76
C ILE A 102 -5.61 -2.24 -3.72
N TYR A 103 -4.39 -2.55 -3.25
CA TYR A 103 -3.36 -3.24 -4.04
C TYR A 103 -3.86 -4.56 -4.63
N ASN A 104 -4.44 -5.42 -3.80
CA ASN A 104 -4.95 -6.72 -4.22
C ASN A 104 -6.12 -6.60 -5.21
N ASP A 105 -7.03 -5.66 -4.97
CA ASP A 105 -8.15 -5.42 -5.87
C ASP A 105 -7.67 -4.85 -7.20
N VAL A 106 -6.71 -3.92 -7.23
CA VAL A 106 -6.14 -3.40 -8.47
C VAL A 106 -5.51 -4.52 -9.30
N ILE A 107 -4.65 -5.36 -8.71
CA ILE A 107 -4.03 -6.50 -9.42
C ILE A 107 -5.09 -7.41 -10.04
N THR A 108 -6.14 -7.72 -9.28
CA THR A 108 -7.25 -8.53 -9.79
C THR A 108 -7.96 -7.85 -10.96
N ASN A 109 -8.20 -6.55 -10.86
CA ASN A 109 -8.91 -5.77 -11.87
C ASN A 109 -8.06 -5.49 -13.13
N ILE A 110 -6.73 -5.47 -13.04
CA ILE A 110 -5.84 -5.42 -14.22
C ILE A 110 -6.13 -6.59 -15.15
N SER A 111 -6.25 -7.80 -14.60
CA SER A 111 -6.47 -9.01 -15.40
C SER A 111 -7.83 -9.04 -16.10
N THR A 112 -8.82 -8.32 -15.58
CA THR A 112 -10.19 -8.24 -16.10
C THR A 112 -10.46 -6.96 -16.90
N GLY A 113 -9.53 -6.00 -16.92
CA GLY A 113 -9.69 -4.71 -17.58
C GLY A 113 -10.71 -3.79 -16.88
N THR A 114 -10.89 -3.93 -15.56
CA THR A 114 -11.86 -3.18 -14.75
C THR A 114 -11.19 -2.34 -13.66
N THR A 115 -9.97 -1.87 -13.91
CA THR A 115 -9.25 -0.96 -13.01
C THR A 115 -10.03 0.31 -12.72
N PRO A 116 -9.83 0.98 -11.56
CA PRO A 116 -10.38 2.32 -11.36
C PRO A 116 -9.81 3.32 -12.38
N ASN A 117 -10.33 4.51 -12.41
CA ASN A 117 -9.75 5.61 -13.19
C ASN A 117 -8.61 6.27 -12.41
N VAL A 118 -8.86 6.60 -11.15
CA VAL A 118 -7.94 7.26 -10.24
C VAL A 118 -7.78 6.42 -8.98
N CYS A 119 -6.56 6.25 -8.51
CA CYS A 119 -6.27 5.43 -7.35
C CYS A 119 -5.22 6.09 -6.44
N ILE A 120 -5.53 6.23 -5.16
CA ILE A 120 -4.53 6.59 -4.14
C ILE A 120 -3.85 5.30 -3.67
N THR A 121 -2.52 5.23 -3.83
CA THR A 121 -1.72 4.05 -3.51
C THR A 121 -0.25 4.41 -3.29
N TYR A 122 0.56 3.45 -2.88
CA TYR A 122 2.00 3.66 -2.71
C TYR A 122 2.78 3.47 -4.02
N PRO A 123 3.94 4.14 -4.19
CA PRO A 123 4.84 3.95 -5.32
C PRO A 123 5.22 2.48 -5.57
N ASP A 124 5.56 1.72 -4.53
CA ASP A 124 5.86 0.28 -4.60
C ASP A 124 4.74 -0.56 -5.23
N HIS A 125 3.49 -0.18 -4.96
CA HIS A 125 2.31 -0.82 -5.55
C HIS A 125 2.21 -0.49 -7.04
N ILE A 126 2.45 0.78 -7.41
CA ILE A 126 2.40 1.25 -8.80
C ILE A 126 3.42 0.49 -9.66
N ALA A 127 4.64 0.27 -9.15
CA ALA A 127 5.65 -0.52 -9.85
C ALA A 127 5.15 -1.94 -10.22
N THR A 128 4.35 -2.56 -9.34
CA THR A 128 3.72 -3.84 -9.67
C THR A 128 2.62 -3.68 -10.73
N TYR A 129 1.85 -2.59 -10.72
CA TYR A 129 0.80 -2.35 -11.72
C TYR A 129 1.38 -2.15 -13.13
N LEU A 130 2.62 -1.62 -13.23
CA LEU A 130 3.34 -1.43 -14.49
C LEU A 130 3.71 -2.74 -15.19
N THR A 131 3.58 -3.90 -14.54
CA THR A 131 3.72 -5.21 -15.19
C THR A 131 2.63 -5.49 -16.24
N GLY A 132 1.50 -4.78 -16.16
CA GLY A 132 0.48 -4.78 -17.19
C GLY A 132 0.81 -3.76 -18.30
N THR A 133 0.76 -4.20 -19.57
CA THR A 133 1.07 -3.32 -20.71
C THR A 133 0.10 -2.16 -20.81
N ASN A 134 0.61 -0.92 -20.73
CA ASN A 134 -0.16 0.33 -20.82
C ASN A 134 -1.31 0.42 -19.81
N VAL A 135 -1.17 -0.15 -18.62
CA VAL A 135 -2.23 -0.17 -17.59
C VAL A 135 -2.26 1.13 -16.81
N VAL A 136 -1.09 1.63 -16.41
CA VAL A 136 -0.94 2.93 -15.74
C VAL A 136 -0.53 3.97 -16.78
N VAL A 137 -1.07 5.17 -16.69
CA VAL A 137 -0.74 6.28 -17.59
C VAL A 137 0.59 6.90 -17.19
N PRO A 138 1.60 6.96 -18.09
CA PRO A 138 2.73 7.84 -17.88
C PRO A 138 2.27 9.29 -17.94
N LEU A 139 2.71 10.12 -17.00
CA LEU A 139 2.19 11.48 -16.81
C LEU A 139 3.04 12.56 -17.49
N ASP A 140 4.19 12.21 -18.07
CA ASP A 140 5.14 13.17 -18.65
C ASP A 140 4.48 14.08 -19.69
N ASP A 141 3.75 13.52 -20.65
CA ASP A 141 3.04 14.28 -21.67
C ASP A 141 1.90 15.14 -21.07
N LEU A 142 1.26 14.65 -20.02
CA LEU A 142 0.24 15.40 -19.28
C LEU A 142 0.85 16.54 -18.48
N PHE A 143 2.04 16.37 -17.90
CA PHE A 143 2.72 17.45 -17.21
C PHE A 143 3.09 18.60 -18.17
N ALA A 144 3.60 18.23 -19.34
CA ALA A 144 4.08 19.18 -20.35
C ALA A 144 2.96 19.82 -21.20
N ASP A 145 1.70 19.35 -21.11
CA ASP A 145 0.60 19.86 -21.92
C ASP A 145 0.23 21.29 -21.50
N ALA A 146 0.32 22.24 -22.43
CA ALA A 146 0.08 23.66 -22.16
C ALA A 146 -1.40 23.97 -21.82
N SER A 147 -2.32 23.14 -22.30
CA SER A 147 -3.76 23.39 -22.15
C SER A 147 -4.32 22.73 -20.88
N TYR A 148 -4.03 21.46 -20.67
CA TYR A 148 -4.61 20.66 -19.59
C TYR A 148 -3.57 20.12 -18.62
N GLY A 149 -2.28 20.46 -18.78
CA GLY A 149 -1.20 20.04 -17.91
C GLY A 149 -1.20 20.75 -16.57
N LEU A 150 -0.13 20.58 -15.81
CA LEU A 150 0.08 21.28 -14.53
C LEU A 150 0.18 22.79 -14.79
N GLY A 151 -0.75 23.57 -14.22
CA GLY A 151 -0.88 25.01 -14.50
C GLY A 151 -1.41 25.33 -15.91
N GLY A 152 -2.04 24.36 -16.58
CA GLY A 152 -2.56 24.51 -17.95
C GLY A 152 -3.63 25.58 -18.10
N ASP A 153 -3.64 26.29 -19.24
CA ASP A 153 -4.47 27.47 -19.49
C ASP A 153 -5.97 27.17 -19.73
N GLN A 154 -6.33 25.90 -19.98
CA GLN A 154 -7.71 25.43 -20.13
C GLN A 154 -8.23 24.72 -18.86
N VAL A 155 -7.42 24.58 -17.81
CA VAL A 155 -7.87 24.08 -16.53
C VAL A 155 -8.73 25.14 -15.83
N ARG A 156 -9.91 24.77 -15.34
CA ARG A 156 -10.91 25.74 -14.83
C ARG A 156 -10.77 26.08 -13.35
N PHE A 157 -9.71 25.65 -12.72
CA PHE A 157 -9.33 25.99 -11.35
C PHE A 157 -7.86 26.38 -11.31
N ASP A 158 -7.39 26.93 -10.22
CA ASP A 158 -6.00 27.28 -10.02
C ASP A 158 -5.15 26.01 -9.84
N SER A 159 -4.74 25.43 -10.98
CA SER A 159 -3.95 24.21 -11.03
C SER A 159 -2.52 24.46 -10.58
N VAL A 160 -2.00 23.53 -9.81
CA VAL A 160 -0.60 23.50 -9.36
C VAL A 160 0.33 23.36 -10.56
N LYS A 161 1.43 24.10 -10.55
CA LYS A 161 2.52 23.95 -11.51
C LYS A 161 3.52 22.92 -11.01
N GLU A 162 4.27 22.30 -11.93
CA GLU A 162 5.27 21.29 -11.57
C GLU A 162 6.30 21.84 -10.57
N GLU A 163 6.79 23.05 -10.77
CA GLU A 163 7.75 23.71 -9.87
C GLU A 163 7.21 24.04 -8.47
N GLU A 164 5.90 23.98 -8.28
CA GLU A 164 5.26 24.17 -6.97
C GLU A 164 5.15 22.85 -6.17
N ILE A 165 5.37 21.70 -6.80
CA ILE A 165 5.43 20.42 -6.11
C ILE A 165 6.81 20.26 -5.46
N VAL A 166 6.85 19.81 -4.20
CA VAL A 166 8.12 19.57 -3.51
C VAL A 166 8.94 18.54 -4.29
N PRO A 167 10.17 18.91 -4.75
CA PRO A 167 10.94 18.06 -5.67
C PRO A 167 11.24 16.67 -5.14
N GLN A 168 11.52 16.53 -3.83
CA GLN A 168 11.74 15.24 -3.18
C GLN A 168 10.52 14.32 -3.30
N PHE A 169 9.32 14.88 -3.13
CA PHE A 169 8.08 14.13 -3.19
C PHE A 169 7.70 13.73 -4.62
N LEU A 170 7.98 14.60 -5.58
CA LEU A 170 7.74 14.29 -6.99
C LEU A 170 8.69 13.20 -7.49
N LYS A 171 9.96 13.22 -7.05
CA LYS A 171 10.95 12.19 -7.40
C LYS A 171 10.50 10.78 -7.00
N GLU A 172 9.77 10.63 -5.89
CA GLU A 172 9.23 9.34 -5.45
C GLU A 172 8.21 8.72 -6.42
N CYS A 173 7.65 9.52 -7.33
CA CYS A 173 6.63 9.13 -8.30
C CYS A 173 7.22 8.76 -9.67
N SER A 174 8.54 8.79 -9.81
CA SER A 174 9.27 8.50 -11.05
C SER A 174 9.81 7.06 -11.04
N PHE A 175 9.63 6.35 -12.17
CA PHE A 175 10.15 5.01 -12.42
C PHE A 175 10.69 4.98 -13.85
N ASP A 176 11.92 4.48 -14.04
CA ASP A 176 12.56 4.42 -15.36
C ASP A 176 12.50 5.77 -16.12
N ASP A 177 12.81 6.88 -15.41
CA ASP A 177 12.79 8.24 -15.92
C ASP A 177 11.41 8.78 -16.37
N HIS A 178 10.31 8.11 -15.97
CA HIS A 178 8.94 8.54 -16.26
C HIS A 178 8.13 8.75 -14.97
N TYR A 179 7.26 9.74 -14.96
CA TYR A 179 6.30 9.94 -13.88
C TYR A 179 5.04 9.07 -14.11
N TYR A 180 4.66 8.27 -13.10
CA TYR A 180 3.44 7.44 -13.13
C TYR A 180 2.44 7.81 -12.05
N ALA A 181 2.74 8.80 -11.25
CA ALA A 181 1.86 9.32 -10.22
C ALA A 181 2.16 10.77 -9.89
N LEU A 182 1.22 11.42 -9.20
CA LEU A 182 1.47 12.65 -8.44
C LEU A 182 1.58 12.30 -6.95
N PRO A 183 2.47 12.95 -6.18
CA PRO A 183 2.43 12.83 -4.73
C PRO A 183 1.10 13.37 -4.22
N TYR A 184 0.51 12.75 -3.18
CA TYR A 184 -0.76 13.21 -2.64
C TYR A 184 -0.63 13.77 -1.23
N MET A 185 -0.10 13.00 -0.30
CA MET A 185 0.25 13.40 1.06
C MET A 185 1.58 12.79 1.44
N ARG A 186 2.35 13.49 2.26
CA ARG A 186 3.62 12.96 2.75
C ARG A 186 3.66 12.95 4.26
N SER A 187 4.31 11.93 4.77
CA SER A 187 4.60 11.71 6.17
C SER A 187 6.01 11.11 6.30
N THR A 188 6.46 11.02 7.51
CA THR A 188 7.64 10.23 7.90
C THR A 188 7.30 9.38 9.10
N GLU A 189 8.27 8.72 9.70
CA GLU A 189 8.13 8.15 11.02
C GLU A 189 8.74 9.09 12.07
N ALA A 190 8.05 9.22 13.20
CA ALA A 190 8.52 9.94 14.38
C ALA A 190 8.60 9.02 15.58
N CYS A 191 9.49 9.34 16.52
CA CYS A 191 9.53 8.72 17.82
C CYS A 191 8.72 9.59 18.80
N TYR A 192 7.60 9.06 19.27
CA TYR A 192 6.77 9.66 20.31
C TYR A 192 7.29 9.17 21.67
N VAL A 193 7.79 10.10 22.49
CA VAL A 193 8.52 9.79 23.71
C VAL A 193 7.71 10.16 24.93
N ASN A 194 7.57 9.22 25.87
CA ASN A 194 7.14 9.52 27.23
C ASN A 194 8.31 10.13 28.00
N LYS A 195 8.46 11.45 27.88
CA LYS A 195 9.56 12.22 28.51
C LYS A 195 9.57 12.07 30.02
N THR A 196 8.41 12.06 30.65
CA THR A 196 8.27 11.87 32.10
C THR A 196 8.96 10.59 32.57
N TYR A 197 8.89 9.50 31.82
CA TYR A 197 9.52 8.24 32.19
C TYR A 197 11.03 8.24 31.93
N VAL A 198 11.47 8.90 30.87
CA VAL A 198 12.92 9.11 30.63
C VAL A 198 13.55 9.84 31.79
N GLU A 199 12.96 10.95 32.25
CA GLU A 199 13.43 11.74 33.40
C GLU A 199 13.33 10.97 34.70
N LYS A 200 12.27 10.20 34.93
CA LYS A 200 12.10 9.34 36.11
C LYS A 200 13.19 8.26 36.23
N LEU A 201 13.68 7.78 35.09
CA LEU A 201 14.82 6.84 35.05
C LEU A 201 16.17 7.53 35.23
N GLY A 202 16.21 8.86 35.36
CA GLY A 202 17.42 9.66 35.59
C GLY A 202 18.13 10.09 34.29
N TYR A 203 17.50 9.94 33.15
CA TYR A 203 18.04 10.36 31.84
C TYR A 203 17.50 11.73 31.44
N THR A 204 18.25 12.40 30.57
CA THR A 204 17.83 13.63 29.91
C THR A 204 17.72 13.36 28.42
N LEU A 205 16.63 13.76 27.78
CA LEU A 205 16.45 13.61 26.33
C LEU A 205 17.54 14.39 25.59
N PRO A 206 18.29 13.77 24.67
CA PRO A 206 19.22 14.47 23.79
C PRO A 206 18.43 15.27 22.72
N GLU A 207 19.10 16.18 22.04
CA GLU A 207 18.51 16.89 20.90
C GLU A 207 18.12 15.92 19.75
N THR A 208 18.96 14.93 19.49
CA THR A 208 18.70 13.86 18.53
C THR A 208 18.80 12.50 19.22
N LEU A 209 17.77 11.69 19.10
CA LEU A 209 17.77 10.33 19.64
C LEU A 209 18.78 9.46 18.89
N THR A 210 19.52 8.64 19.62
CA THR A 210 20.37 7.61 19.05
C THR A 210 19.84 6.21 19.38
N TRP A 211 20.19 5.21 18.56
CA TRP A 211 19.87 3.83 18.85
C TRP A 211 20.41 3.39 20.20
N ASP A 212 21.65 3.79 20.53
CA ASP A 212 22.27 3.45 21.83
C ASP A 212 21.49 4.04 23.00
N PHE A 213 21.05 5.31 22.90
CA PHE A 213 20.25 5.94 23.95
C PHE A 213 18.91 5.21 24.15
N ILE A 214 18.22 4.87 23.07
CA ILE A 214 16.96 4.13 23.16
C ILE A 214 17.15 2.77 23.81
N TRP A 215 18.19 2.03 23.42
CA TRP A 215 18.49 0.73 24.01
C TRP A 215 18.82 0.84 25.50
N GLU A 216 19.69 1.78 25.87
CA GLU A 216 20.10 2.00 27.28
C GLU A 216 18.88 2.32 28.16
N VAL A 217 18.07 3.30 27.79
CA VAL A 217 16.87 3.70 28.55
C VAL A 217 15.85 2.58 28.61
N SER A 218 15.68 1.85 27.51
CA SER A 218 14.72 0.73 27.43
C SER A 218 15.13 -0.43 28.34
N GLU A 219 16.43 -0.76 28.43
CA GLU A 219 16.93 -1.77 29.35
C GLU A 219 16.77 -1.31 30.82
N ALA A 220 17.08 -0.05 31.14
CA ALA A 220 16.89 0.51 32.48
C ALA A 220 15.42 0.45 32.94
N ALA A 221 14.48 0.60 32.02
CA ALA A 221 13.05 0.54 32.31
C ALA A 221 12.55 -0.87 32.69
N MET A 222 13.33 -1.91 32.45
CA MET A 222 12.97 -3.30 32.77
C MET A 222 13.17 -3.66 34.25
N GLU A 223 13.71 -2.74 35.07
CA GLU A 223 13.91 -2.96 36.51
C GLU A 223 12.58 -3.10 37.26
N LYS A 224 12.47 -4.13 38.11
CA LYS A 224 11.26 -4.43 38.88
C LYS A 224 11.45 -4.20 40.38
N ASP A 225 10.35 -3.89 41.05
CA ASP A 225 10.24 -3.85 42.50
C ASP A 225 10.05 -5.25 43.11
N ALA A 226 9.91 -5.29 44.44
CA ALA A 226 9.74 -6.54 45.18
C ALA A 226 8.39 -7.26 44.87
N ASP A 227 7.41 -6.52 44.42
CA ASP A 227 6.09 -7.04 44.07
C ASP A 227 6.00 -7.52 42.60
N GLY A 228 7.09 -7.34 41.83
CA GLY A 228 7.21 -7.76 40.44
C GLY A 228 6.71 -6.74 39.43
N ASN A 229 6.35 -5.53 39.87
CA ASN A 229 5.96 -4.44 38.97
C ASN A 229 7.20 -3.69 38.48
N PHE A 230 7.10 -3.09 37.29
CA PHE A 230 8.17 -2.25 36.75
C PHE A 230 8.27 -0.94 37.54
N LYS A 231 9.46 -0.60 38.02
CA LYS A 231 9.69 0.59 38.88
C LYS A 231 9.28 1.89 38.16
N VAL A 232 9.48 1.95 36.86
CA VAL A 232 9.21 3.17 36.07
C VAL A 232 7.71 3.51 36.05
N ASN A 233 6.83 2.54 35.91
CA ASN A 233 5.38 2.79 35.78
C ASN A 233 4.50 2.19 36.90
N GLY A 234 5.07 1.37 37.78
CA GLY A 234 4.32 0.68 38.82
C GLY A 234 3.36 -0.39 38.33
N GLN A 235 3.43 -0.78 37.08
CA GLN A 235 2.57 -1.77 36.43
C GLN A 235 3.31 -3.09 36.22
N ASN A 236 2.56 -4.16 35.96
CA ASN A 236 3.12 -5.47 35.61
C ASN A 236 3.38 -5.65 34.10
N VAL A 237 3.05 -4.64 33.29
CA VAL A 237 3.30 -4.58 31.85
C VAL A 237 4.21 -3.40 31.53
N MET A 238 5.26 -3.66 30.77
CA MET A 238 6.16 -2.66 30.21
C MET A 238 6.79 -3.20 28.94
N ILE A 239 6.74 -2.45 27.88
CA ILE A 239 7.44 -2.66 26.62
C ILE A 239 8.05 -1.31 26.26
N PRO A 240 9.27 -1.03 26.76
CA PRO A 240 9.84 0.32 26.70
C PRO A 240 9.96 0.87 25.29
N PHE A 241 10.33 0.03 24.33
CA PHE A 241 10.49 0.44 22.94
C PHE A 241 9.62 -0.39 21.99
N LEU A 242 8.84 0.31 21.18
CA LEU A 242 7.96 -0.23 20.15
C LEU A 242 8.21 0.45 18.82
N TYR A 243 8.37 -0.33 17.78
CA TYR A 243 8.44 0.15 16.40
C TYR A 243 7.33 -0.53 15.57
N LYS A 244 6.42 0.25 15.00
CA LYS A 244 5.23 -0.30 14.32
C LYS A 244 5.58 -0.94 12.98
N SER A 245 6.25 -0.20 12.10
CA SER A 245 6.61 -0.66 10.75
C SER A 245 7.99 -1.30 10.77
N THR A 246 8.03 -2.61 10.98
CA THR A 246 9.30 -3.35 11.07
C THR A 246 10.09 -3.35 9.77
N ASP A 247 9.42 -3.19 8.61
CA ASP A 247 10.06 -2.95 7.32
C ASP A 247 10.82 -1.61 7.30
N ASN A 248 10.16 -0.53 7.70
CA ASN A 248 10.80 0.77 7.81
C ASN A 248 11.94 0.76 8.83
N MET A 249 11.78 0.11 9.98
CA MET A 249 12.86 -0.03 10.96
C MET A 249 14.13 -0.63 10.32
N MET A 250 14.00 -1.74 9.60
CA MET A 250 15.13 -2.38 8.93
C MET A 250 15.73 -1.46 7.86
N ILE A 251 14.90 -0.87 7.02
CA ILE A 251 15.32 0.04 5.96
C ILE A 251 16.04 1.26 6.54
N GLN A 252 15.47 1.91 7.56
CA GLN A 252 16.07 3.05 8.25
C GLN A 252 17.47 2.71 8.79
N MET A 253 17.59 1.60 9.52
CA MET A 253 18.86 1.17 10.09
C MET A 253 19.92 0.92 9.02
N LEU A 254 19.55 0.31 7.89
CA LEU A 254 20.46 0.07 6.77
C LEU A 254 20.91 1.36 6.09
N TYR A 255 19.98 2.26 5.78
CA TYR A 255 20.32 3.55 5.16
C TYR A 255 21.22 4.41 6.06
N GLN A 256 20.95 4.46 7.35
CA GLN A 256 21.78 5.18 8.32
C GLN A 256 23.19 4.58 8.42
N LYS A 257 23.36 3.28 8.21
CA LYS A 257 24.68 2.60 8.19
C LYS A 257 25.34 2.60 6.82
N GLY A 258 24.69 3.14 5.78
CA GLY A 258 25.19 3.08 4.40
C GLY A 258 25.28 1.65 3.86
N ALA A 259 24.44 0.74 4.37
CA ALA A 259 24.39 -0.66 3.95
C ALA A 259 23.35 -0.88 2.84
N GLY A 260 23.58 -1.90 2.01
CA GLY A 260 22.71 -2.20 0.88
C GLY A 260 21.34 -2.72 1.31
N TYR A 261 20.30 -2.17 0.70
CA TYR A 261 18.92 -2.65 0.75
C TYR A 261 18.49 -3.16 -0.62
N SER A 262 18.48 -2.30 -1.60
CA SER A 262 18.29 -2.59 -3.03
C SER A 262 18.80 -1.40 -3.85
N ASP A 263 18.94 -1.60 -5.16
CA ASP A 263 19.23 -0.54 -6.11
C ASP A 263 18.07 -0.28 -7.09
N GLU A 264 18.18 0.76 -7.92
CA GLU A 264 17.17 1.13 -8.91
C GLU A 264 16.99 0.08 -10.01
N ALA A 265 18.00 -0.76 -10.24
CA ALA A 265 17.90 -1.89 -11.17
C ALA A 265 17.19 -3.12 -10.56
N GLY A 266 16.71 -3.03 -9.32
CA GLY A 266 16.01 -4.10 -8.62
C GLY A 266 16.92 -5.20 -8.08
N ASN A 267 18.23 -4.94 -7.96
CA ASN A 267 19.12 -5.87 -7.26
C ASN A 267 18.82 -5.82 -5.76
N ILE A 268 18.66 -6.99 -5.17
CA ILE A 268 18.33 -7.14 -3.75
C ILE A 268 19.61 -7.30 -2.94
N GLU A 269 19.90 -6.40 -2.03
CA GLU A 269 21.14 -6.31 -1.28
C GLU A 269 20.96 -6.47 0.24
N ILE A 270 19.72 -6.58 0.72
CA ILE A 270 19.39 -6.63 2.14
C ILE A 270 20.01 -7.82 2.89
N PHE A 271 20.36 -8.92 2.22
CA PHE A 271 20.91 -10.13 2.83
C PHE A 271 22.43 -10.02 2.98
N ASN A 272 22.88 -9.11 3.84
CA ASN A 272 24.28 -8.76 4.07
C ASN A 272 24.68 -8.87 5.56
N ASP A 273 25.98 -8.68 5.83
CA ASP A 273 26.54 -8.79 7.20
C ASP A 273 25.97 -7.73 8.15
N THR A 274 25.75 -6.50 7.66
CA THR A 274 25.15 -5.43 8.48
C THR A 274 23.74 -5.80 8.92
N THR A 275 22.92 -6.36 8.04
CA THR A 275 21.60 -6.88 8.42
C THR A 275 21.73 -7.98 9.48
N ALA A 276 22.71 -8.87 9.36
CA ALA A 276 22.93 -9.92 10.35
C ALA A 276 23.32 -9.35 11.74
N GLU A 277 24.16 -8.33 11.78
CA GLU A 277 24.53 -7.62 13.02
C GLU A 277 23.33 -6.93 13.65
N LEU A 278 22.52 -6.23 12.85
CA LEU A 278 21.31 -5.57 13.31
C LEU A 278 20.30 -6.56 13.91
N LEU A 279 20.10 -7.71 13.24
CA LEU A 279 19.20 -8.75 13.77
C LEU A 279 19.68 -9.34 15.09
N LYS A 280 21.00 -9.52 15.28
CA LYS A 280 21.57 -9.97 16.56
C LYS A 280 21.38 -8.93 17.67
N THR A 281 21.57 -7.64 17.36
CA THR A 281 21.32 -6.54 18.30
C THR A 281 19.84 -6.51 18.72
N ILE A 282 18.92 -6.56 17.76
CA ILE A 282 17.48 -6.62 18.01
C ILE A 282 17.11 -7.86 18.83
N ALA A 283 17.72 -9.01 18.56
CA ALA A 283 17.49 -10.24 19.32
C ALA A 283 17.88 -10.07 20.79
N GLY A 284 19.04 -9.43 21.08
CA GLY A 284 19.48 -9.15 22.44
C GLY A 284 18.46 -8.34 23.24
N HIS A 285 17.97 -7.25 22.67
CA HIS A 285 16.96 -6.39 23.32
C HIS A 285 15.56 -7.01 23.36
N ALA A 286 15.25 -7.93 22.46
CA ALA A 286 14.03 -8.73 22.52
C ALA A 286 14.09 -9.82 23.62
N GLU A 287 15.27 -10.36 23.93
CA GLU A 287 15.49 -11.33 25.00
C GLU A 287 15.24 -10.71 26.37
N THR A 288 15.73 -9.51 26.62
CA THR A 288 15.46 -8.73 27.84
C THR A 288 14.05 -8.19 27.91
N LYS A 289 13.31 -8.19 26.79
CA LYS A 289 11.98 -7.59 26.58
C LYS A 289 11.98 -6.05 26.56
N ALA A 290 13.14 -5.44 26.44
CA ALA A 290 13.28 -4.00 26.25
C ALA A 290 12.72 -3.53 24.90
N PHE A 291 12.68 -4.44 23.92
CA PHE A 291 12.08 -4.24 22.60
C PHE A 291 11.04 -5.30 22.26
N SER A 292 9.99 -4.89 21.56
CA SER A 292 9.00 -5.82 21.00
C SER A 292 8.35 -5.30 19.74
N THR A 293 7.80 -6.24 18.94
CA THR A 293 6.98 -5.98 17.76
C THR A 293 5.58 -6.53 17.95
N PHE A 294 4.61 -5.97 17.26
CA PHE A 294 3.23 -6.46 17.23
C PHE A 294 2.83 -6.86 15.82
N LYS A 295 2.33 -8.06 15.68
CA LYS A 295 1.75 -8.53 14.42
C LYS A 295 0.23 -8.34 14.34
N ILE A 296 -0.45 -8.06 15.44
CA ILE A 296 -1.92 -8.06 15.51
C ILE A 296 -2.38 -6.72 16.06
N SER A 297 -2.95 -5.88 15.19
CA SER A 297 -3.86 -4.75 15.45
C SER A 297 -3.65 -3.88 16.71
N SER A 298 -2.51 -3.95 17.37
CA SER A 298 -2.19 -3.10 18.50
C SER A 298 -1.28 -1.98 18.03
N TYR A 299 -1.78 -0.77 18.08
CA TYR A 299 -1.01 0.42 17.77
C TYR A 299 -0.09 0.75 18.95
N PRO A 300 1.16 1.21 18.72
CA PRO A 300 2.05 1.69 19.77
C PRO A 300 1.40 2.73 20.67
N ALA A 301 0.52 3.55 20.13
CA ALA A 301 -0.26 4.55 20.84
C ALA A 301 -1.00 3.98 22.07
N ASN A 302 -1.60 2.80 21.96
CA ASN A 302 -2.33 2.19 23.07
C ASN A 302 -1.41 1.88 24.27
N PHE A 303 -0.17 1.47 24.01
CA PHE A 303 0.82 1.20 25.05
C PHE A 303 1.45 2.50 25.57
N LEU A 304 1.73 3.45 24.71
CA LEU A 304 2.24 4.77 25.10
C LEU A 304 1.25 5.46 26.04
N ASN A 305 -0.02 5.55 25.61
CA ASN A 305 -1.08 6.26 26.34
C ASN A 305 -1.46 5.54 27.65
N ALA A 306 -1.26 4.22 27.73
CA ALA A 306 -1.42 3.45 28.97
C ALA A 306 -0.17 3.52 29.90
N GLY A 307 0.86 4.29 29.57
CA GLY A 307 2.11 4.34 30.32
C GLY A 307 2.86 3.00 30.35
N GLN A 308 2.75 2.21 29.31
CA GLN A 308 3.39 0.90 29.14
C GLN A 308 4.50 0.90 28.09
N CYS A 309 4.79 2.07 27.51
CA CYS A 309 5.83 2.31 26.53
C CYS A 309 6.53 3.65 26.85
N ILE A 310 7.80 3.76 26.46
CA ILE A 310 8.58 5.01 26.57
C ILE A 310 8.81 5.59 25.18
N PHE A 311 9.25 4.75 24.24
CA PHE A 311 9.57 5.13 22.88
C PHE A 311 8.64 4.39 21.92
N ALA A 312 7.73 5.11 21.31
CA ALA A 312 6.79 4.59 20.32
C ALA A 312 7.11 5.16 18.94
N VAL A 313 7.65 4.36 18.04
CA VAL A 313 7.87 4.80 16.65
C VAL A 313 6.67 4.41 15.80
N ASP A 314 6.05 5.41 15.20
CA ASP A 314 4.94 5.27 14.25
C ASP A 314 4.99 6.42 13.23
N SER A 315 4.19 6.32 12.18
CA SER A 315 4.01 7.37 11.19
C SER A 315 3.50 8.68 11.82
N THR A 316 3.99 9.82 11.31
CA THR A 316 3.40 11.12 11.62
C THR A 316 1.92 11.18 11.23
N ALA A 317 1.50 10.41 10.23
CA ALA A 317 0.10 10.20 9.85
C ALA A 317 -0.77 9.49 10.91
N GLY A 318 -0.24 9.18 12.06
CA GLY A 318 -0.95 8.61 13.22
C GLY A 318 -0.78 9.46 14.49
N ALA A 319 -0.28 10.68 14.35
CA ALA A 319 0.04 11.55 15.49
C ALA A 319 -1.19 11.92 16.36
N THR A 320 -2.39 11.94 15.78
CA THR A 320 -3.65 12.18 16.53
C THR A 320 -3.98 11.08 17.54
N TRP A 321 -3.29 9.94 17.50
CA TRP A 321 -3.46 8.84 18.44
C TRP A 321 -2.44 8.83 19.57
N MET A 322 -1.37 9.64 19.47
CA MET A 322 -0.20 9.59 20.33
C MET A 322 -0.29 10.62 21.45
N GLY A 323 -0.06 10.18 22.70
CA GLY A 323 0.00 11.05 23.88
C GLY A 323 -1.26 11.02 24.74
N THR A 324 -1.13 11.57 25.93
CA THR A 324 -2.18 11.55 26.97
C THR A 324 -3.48 12.21 26.54
N ASP A 325 -3.37 13.34 25.82
CA ASP A 325 -4.49 14.18 25.41
C ASP A 325 -4.86 13.97 23.94
N ALA A 326 -4.47 12.81 23.38
CA ALA A 326 -4.74 12.48 22.00
C ALA A 326 -6.24 12.55 21.66
N PRO A 327 -6.64 13.22 20.57
CA PRO A 327 -8.06 13.35 20.20
C PRO A 327 -8.71 12.01 19.84
N LEU A 328 -7.89 11.02 19.44
CA LEU A 328 -8.34 9.67 19.14
C LEU A 328 -7.69 8.68 20.11
N CYS A 329 -8.47 7.75 20.64
CA CYS A 329 -8.00 6.77 21.59
C CYS A 329 -8.82 5.47 21.49
N ASP A 330 -8.13 4.32 21.46
CA ASP A 330 -8.75 2.98 21.43
C ASP A 330 -8.83 2.31 22.82
N ILE A 331 -8.21 2.91 23.84
CA ILE A 331 -8.25 2.40 25.21
C ILE A 331 -9.22 3.22 26.07
N SER A 332 -9.76 2.60 27.11
CA SER A 332 -10.67 3.28 28.03
C SER A 332 -9.97 4.35 28.87
N GLU A 333 -10.66 5.43 29.20
CA GLU A 333 -10.13 6.58 29.94
C GLU A 333 -9.46 6.20 31.28
N ASP A 334 -9.96 5.18 31.96
CA ASP A 334 -9.39 4.69 33.23
C ASP A 334 -8.00 4.05 33.07
N LYS A 335 -7.56 3.76 31.85
CA LYS A 335 -6.24 3.23 31.52
C LYS A 335 -5.25 4.29 31.06
N LEU A 336 -5.73 5.50 30.77
CA LEU A 336 -4.86 6.59 30.34
C LEU A 336 -3.97 7.05 31.50
N VAL A 337 -2.70 7.28 31.20
CA VAL A 337 -1.71 7.78 32.15
C VAL A 337 -1.23 9.16 31.68
N SER A 338 -1.22 10.13 32.59
CA SER A 338 -0.73 11.47 32.26
C SER A 338 0.80 11.51 32.26
N PHE A 339 1.38 12.02 31.17
CA PHE A 339 2.81 12.23 30.98
C PHE A 339 3.05 13.32 29.94
N GLU A 340 4.26 13.87 29.91
CA GLU A 340 4.70 14.78 28.86
C GLU A 340 5.13 13.99 27.62
N THR A 341 4.50 14.29 26.48
CA THR A 341 4.83 13.68 25.18
C THR A 341 5.77 14.58 24.40
N GLU A 342 6.92 14.04 23.98
CA GLU A 342 7.81 14.71 23.05
C GLU A 342 7.79 14.00 21.68
N VAL A 343 7.86 14.78 20.59
CA VAL A 343 7.90 14.28 19.21
C VAL A 343 9.31 14.49 18.68
N MET A 344 9.99 13.41 18.37
CA MET A 344 11.39 13.45 17.95
C MET A 344 11.60 12.66 16.66
N MET A 345 12.69 12.97 15.98
CA MET A 345 13.15 12.13 14.86
C MET A 345 13.37 10.69 15.35
N VAL A 346 13.14 9.72 14.46
CA VAL A 346 13.51 8.32 14.69
C VAL A 346 14.98 8.22 15.11
N PRO A 347 15.37 7.22 15.91
CA PRO A 347 16.73 7.12 16.40
C PRO A 347 17.75 7.03 15.27
N GLN A 348 18.91 7.66 15.46
CA GLN A 348 19.99 7.75 14.49
C GLN A 348 21.23 7.00 14.98
N PHE A 349 22.02 6.41 14.07
CA PHE A 349 23.37 5.94 14.37
C PHE A 349 24.38 7.09 14.37
N ASP A 350 24.18 8.08 13.50
CA ASP A 350 25.00 9.30 13.39
C ASP A 350 24.11 10.55 13.41
N PRO A 351 24.01 11.26 14.54
CA PRO A 351 23.26 12.52 14.63
C PRO A 351 23.76 13.62 13.68
N GLY A 352 25.02 13.55 13.24
CA GLY A 352 25.60 14.53 12.33
C GLY A 352 25.21 14.33 10.86
N ASN A 353 24.61 13.17 10.52
CA ASN A 353 24.11 12.85 9.18
C ASN A 353 22.79 12.07 9.29
N PRO A 354 21.72 12.72 9.77
CA PRO A 354 20.47 12.06 10.02
C PRO A 354 19.82 11.55 8.72
N LYS A 355 19.03 10.49 8.85
CA LYS A 355 18.24 9.92 7.77
C LYS A 355 16.84 9.58 8.27
N MET A 356 15.84 10.02 7.52
CA MET A 356 14.43 9.70 7.77
C MET A 356 13.79 9.13 6.51
N ILE A 357 12.99 8.10 6.65
CA ILE A 357 12.24 7.58 5.51
C ILE A 357 11.10 8.52 5.16
N SER A 358 11.07 8.99 3.89
CA SER A 358 9.88 9.63 3.35
C SER A 358 8.86 8.56 2.98
N GLN A 359 7.60 8.78 3.32
CA GLN A 359 6.51 7.87 3.02
C GLN A 359 5.22 8.65 2.77
N GLY A 360 4.29 8.02 2.12
CA GLY A 360 2.98 8.58 1.87
C GLY A 360 2.39 8.11 0.54
N PRO A 361 1.07 8.22 0.41
CA PRO A 361 0.40 7.80 -0.80
C PRO A 361 0.63 8.79 -1.94
N SER A 362 0.57 8.26 -3.14
CA SER A 362 0.55 8.98 -4.41
C SER A 362 -0.74 8.66 -5.16
N VAL A 363 -1.09 9.48 -6.14
CA VAL A 363 -2.26 9.27 -7.00
C VAL A 363 -1.79 8.83 -8.37
N CYS A 364 -2.24 7.66 -8.82
CA CYS A 364 -2.00 7.18 -10.18
C CYS A 364 -3.30 7.13 -10.99
N ILE A 365 -3.16 7.19 -12.31
CA ILE A 365 -4.26 7.14 -13.27
C ILE A 365 -4.13 5.85 -14.09
N PHE A 366 -5.21 5.10 -14.17
CA PHE A 366 -5.27 3.91 -15.00
C PHE A 366 -5.74 4.26 -16.41
N ASN A 367 -5.05 3.71 -17.38
CA ASN A 367 -5.36 3.90 -18.79
C ASN A 367 -6.73 3.30 -19.16
N LYS A 368 -7.42 3.96 -20.06
CA LYS A 368 -8.74 3.58 -20.58
C LYS A 368 -8.74 3.55 -22.10
N ALA A 369 -9.73 2.89 -22.67
CA ALA A 369 -9.88 2.84 -24.12
C ALA A 369 -10.26 4.21 -24.72
N ASP A 370 -10.89 5.06 -23.92
CA ASP A 370 -11.24 6.44 -24.31
C ASP A 370 -10.24 7.42 -23.68
N PRO A 371 -9.38 8.08 -24.46
CA PRO A 371 -8.41 9.06 -23.93
C PRO A 371 -9.08 10.29 -23.29
N GLN A 372 -10.32 10.60 -23.63
CA GLN A 372 -11.09 11.67 -22.99
C GLN A 372 -11.45 11.31 -21.53
N GLU A 373 -11.71 10.03 -21.24
CA GLU A 373 -11.94 9.54 -19.89
C GLU A 373 -10.66 9.63 -19.04
N VAL A 374 -9.49 9.39 -19.65
CA VAL A 374 -8.19 9.59 -19.00
C VAL A 374 -7.95 11.06 -18.70
N LEU A 375 -8.26 11.96 -19.65
CA LEU A 375 -8.13 13.42 -19.44
C LEU A 375 -9.08 13.92 -18.35
N ALA A 376 -10.32 13.43 -18.30
CA ALA A 376 -11.25 13.73 -17.20
C ALA A 376 -10.68 13.29 -15.84
N SER A 377 -10.05 12.11 -15.80
CA SER A 377 -9.39 11.57 -14.61
C SER A 377 -8.18 12.42 -14.18
N TRP A 378 -7.42 12.92 -15.15
CA TRP A 378 -6.29 13.81 -14.92
C TRP A 378 -6.72 15.16 -14.33
N LEU A 379 -7.78 15.77 -14.86
CA LEU A 379 -8.33 17.02 -14.31
C LEU A 379 -8.75 16.85 -12.84
N PHE A 380 -9.39 15.73 -12.49
CA PHE A 380 -9.73 15.43 -11.09
C PHE A 380 -8.49 15.19 -10.24
N THR A 381 -7.48 14.49 -10.78
CA THR A 381 -6.22 14.22 -10.06
C THR A 381 -5.48 15.52 -9.73
N GLN A 382 -5.43 16.49 -10.65
CA GLN A 382 -4.87 17.81 -10.39
C GLN A 382 -5.65 18.55 -9.28
N TYR A 383 -6.98 18.45 -9.29
CA TYR A 383 -7.82 19.10 -8.27
C TYR A 383 -7.54 18.59 -6.86
N LEU A 384 -7.17 17.31 -6.71
CA LEU A 384 -6.75 16.76 -5.41
C LEU A 384 -5.46 17.43 -4.86
N LEU A 385 -4.69 18.12 -5.68
CA LEU A 385 -3.50 18.88 -5.30
C LEU A 385 -3.79 20.38 -5.06
N SER A 386 -5.04 20.83 -5.18
CA SER A 386 -5.39 22.21 -4.84
C SER A 386 -5.07 22.53 -3.38
N ASP A 387 -4.73 23.79 -3.09
CA ASP A 387 -4.36 24.23 -1.74
C ASP A 387 -5.43 23.87 -0.72
N GLU A 388 -6.71 24.08 -1.06
CA GLU A 388 -7.84 23.75 -0.19
C GLU A 388 -7.87 22.26 0.19
N VAL A 389 -7.69 21.34 -0.77
CA VAL A 389 -7.70 19.90 -0.49
C VAL A 389 -6.46 19.49 0.29
N GLN A 390 -5.29 20.00 -0.09
CA GLN A 390 -4.02 19.68 0.54
C GLN A 390 -3.96 20.15 1.99
N THR A 391 -4.35 21.39 2.26
CA THR A 391 -4.37 21.98 3.59
C THR A 391 -5.39 21.26 4.48
N ALA A 392 -6.64 21.14 4.03
CA ALA A 392 -7.68 20.46 4.79
C ALA A 392 -7.33 19.01 5.16
N TYR A 393 -6.65 18.29 4.25
CA TYR A 393 -6.24 16.92 4.53
C TYR A 393 -5.04 16.85 5.48
N ALA A 394 -4.05 17.73 5.32
CA ALA A 394 -2.89 17.79 6.20
C ALA A 394 -3.28 18.10 7.65
N GLU A 395 -4.27 18.97 7.86
CA GLU A 395 -4.80 19.31 9.19
C GLU A 395 -5.46 18.13 9.92
N THR A 396 -5.80 17.04 9.24
CA THR A 396 -6.41 15.87 9.90
C THR A 396 -5.44 15.06 10.73
N GLU A 397 -4.16 15.01 10.30
CA GLU A 397 -3.10 14.18 10.88
C GLU A 397 -1.75 14.90 10.72
N GLY A 398 -0.66 14.29 11.16
CA GLY A 398 0.71 14.80 10.95
C GLY A 398 1.21 14.59 9.51
N TYR A 399 0.42 14.92 8.51
CA TYR A 399 0.81 14.97 7.12
C TYR A 399 1.38 16.33 6.74
N LEU A 400 2.20 16.35 5.68
CA LEU A 400 2.67 17.56 5.04
C LEU A 400 2.02 17.69 3.66
N PRO A 401 1.45 18.85 3.30
CA PRO A 401 1.01 19.13 1.93
C PRO A 401 2.17 18.92 0.95
N VAL A 402 1.87 18.38 -0.23
CA VAL A 402 2.94 18.04 -1.20
C VAL A 402 3.35 19.22 -2.08
N THR A 403 2.66 20.35 -1.97
CA THR A 403 2.96 21.55 -2.73
C THR A 403 3.51 22.65 -1.84
N ILE A 404 4.54 23.35 -2.32
CA ILE A 404 5.16 24.50 -1.64
C ILE A 404 4.12 25.59 -1.40
N ARG A 405 3.22 25.79 -2.36
CA ARG A 405 2.14 26.78 -2.28
C ARG A 405 1.18 26.49 -1.12
N ALA A 406 0.72 25.25 -0.98
CA ALA A 406 -0.15 24.88 0.13
C ALA A 406 0.58 24.96 1.48
N GLN A 407 1.86 24.55 1.55
CA GLN A 407 2.67 24.73 2.77
C GLN A 407 2.83 26.19 3.18
N GLN A 408 2.89 27.12 2.23
CA GLN A 408 3.06 28.55 2.46
C GLN A 408 1.74 29.32 2.51
N SER A 409 0.60 28.65 2.32
CA SER A 409 -0.71 29.30 2.38
C SER A 409 -0.97 29.93 3.75
N GLU A 410 -1.70 31.06 3.78
CA GLU A 410 -2.08 31.72 5.02
C GLU A 410 -2.86 30.77 5.96
N GLU A 411 -3.73 29.93 5.40
CA GLU A 411 -4.53 28.95 6.12
C GLU A 411 -3.65 27.91 6.82
N TYR A 412 -2.72 27.29 6.11
CA TYR A 412 -1.84 26.27 6.71
C TYR A 412 -0.86 26.88 7.72
N GLN A 413 -0.34 28.07 7.46
CA GLN A 413 0.54 28.78 8.41
C GLN A 413 -0.21 29.23 9.67
N ASP A 414 -1.46 29.68 9.56
CA ASP A 414 -2.33 29.96 10.73
C ASP A 414 -2.58 28.69 11.55
N TYR A 415 -2.87 27.56 10.86
CA TYR A 415 -3.04 26.28 11.52
C TYR A 415 -1.80 25.88 12.34
N LEU A 416 -0.60 25.97 11.78
CA LEU A 416 0.65 25.66 12.50
C LEU A 416 0.89 26.62 13.67
N ALA A 417 0.63 27.92 13.50
CA ALA A 417 0.83 28.94 14.52
C ALA A 417 -0.07 28.75 15.76
N ARG A 418 -1.16 28.00 15.61
CA ARG A 418 -2.14 27.73 16.67
C ARG A 418 -1.89 26.42 17.44
N ILE A 419 -0.66 25.91 17.35
CA ILE A 419 -0.22 24.71 18.06
C ILE A 419 -0.61 24.72 19.55
N GLY A 420 -1.31 23.67 20.00
CA GLY A 420 -1.72 23.49 21.39
C GLY A 420 -2.93 24.33 21.83
N GLU A 421 -3.60 25.08 20.94
CA GLU A 421 -4.82 25.81 21.29
C GLU A 421 -5.97 24.89 21.71
N ASP A 422 -6.03 23.70 21.15
CA ASP A 422 -7.00 22.67 21.49
C ASP A 422 -6.44 21.26 21.29
N ASN A 423 -7.11 20.26 21.87
CA ASN A 423 -6.76 18.86 21.75
C ASN A 423 -7.51 18.16 20.59
N ASN A 424 -7.76 18.84 19.50
CA ASN A 424 -8.44 18.32 18.32
C ASN A 424 -7.77 18.84 17.04
N VAL A 425 -8.22 19.98 16.50
CA VAL A 425 -7.65 20.53 15.25
C VAL A 425 -6.20 20.99 15.47
N HIS A 426 -5.91 21.67 16.60
CA HIS A 426 -4.59 22.21 16.89
C HIS A 426 -3.81 21.38 17.92
N TYR A 427 -4.06 20.06 17.92
CA TYR A 427 -3.37 19.15 18.84
C TYR A 427 -1.84 19.23 18.67
N GLU A 428 -1.15 19.54 19.78
CA GLU A 428 0.28 19.87 19.79
C GLU A 428 1.15 18.76 19.16
N VAL A 429 0.93 17.50 19.55
CA VAL A 429 1.72 16.35 19.07
C VAL A 429 1.58 16.17 17.55
N LYS A 430 0.38 16.41 17.03
CA LYS A 430 0.10 16.32 15.59
C LYS A 430 0.84 17.40 14.81
N ILE A 431 0.79 18.65 15.29
CA ILE A 431 1.48 19.78 14.62
C ILE A 431 2.99 19.61 14.70
N LYS A 432 3.53 19.24 15.87
CA LYS A 432 4.97 18.91 16.00
C LYS A 432 5.42 17.82 15.03
N ALA A 433 4.59 16.83 14.77
CA ALA A 433 4.90 15.77 13.80
C ALA A 433 4.97 16.28 12.36
N SER A 434 4.12 17.23 11.97
CA SER A 434 4.17 17.90 10.67
C SER A 434 5.41 18.80 10.56
N GLU A 435 5.68 19.60 11.59
CA GLU A 435 6.85 20.48 11.66
C GLU A 435 8.17 19.70 11.62
N LEU A 436 8.22 18.53 12.26
CA LEU A 436 9.39 17.63 12.20
C LEU A 436 9.75 17.26 10.77
N LEU A 437 8.79 16.82 9.97
CA LEU A 437 9.05 16.48 8.57
C LEU A 437 9.44 17.73 7.77
N MET A 438 8.76 18.85 7.98
CA MET A 438 9.04 20.11 7.26
C MET A 438 10.46 20.61 7.54
N ALA A 439 10.92 20.51 8.78
CA ALA A 439 12.27 20.95 9.19
C ALA A 439 13.39 20.03 8.65
N HIS A 440 13.05 18.79 8.30
CA HIS A 440 14.02 17.75 7.94
C HIS A 440 13.79 17.15 6.55
N LEU A 441 13.21 17.92 5.62
CA LEU A 441 12.97 17.45 4.25
C LEU A 441 14.26 16.97 3.56
N ASP A 442 15.38 17.68 3.78
CA ASP A 442 16.68 17.34 3.17
C ASP A 442 17.31 16.10 3.79
N ASP A 443 16.88 15.69 4.98
CA ASP A 443 17.31 14.47 5.65
C ASP A 443 16.49 13.25 5.24
N THR A 444 15.46 13.44 4.40
CA THR A 444 14.61 12.34 3.95
C THR A 444 15.26 11.52 2.85
N PHE A 445 14.95 10.23 2.84
CA PHE A 445 15.29 9.33 1.76
C PHE A 445 14.08 8.49 1.34
N VAL A 446 14.16 7.93 0.14
CA VAL A 446 13.19 6.98 -0.39
C VAL A 446 13.90 5.70 -0.79
N THR A 447 13.18 4.59 -0.74
CA THR A 447 13.69 3.31 -1.25
C THR A 447 13.57 3.25 -2.77
N PRO A 448 14.50 2.59 -3.47
CA PRO A 448 14.32 2.28 -4.88
C PRO A 448 13.03 1.52 -5.15
N VAL A 449 12.32 1.93 -6.20
CA VAL A 449 11.02 1.36 -6.58
C VAL A 449 11.16 0.58 -7.87
N PHE A 450 10.76 -0.69 -7.84
CA PHE A 450 10.84 -1.62 -8.97
C PHE A 450 9.78 -2.72 -8.83
N ASN A 451 9.57 -3.50 -9.87
CA ASN A 451 8.68 -4.65 -9.78
C ASN A 451 9.20 -5.68 -8.76
N GLY A 452 8.53 -5.75 -7.61
CA GLY A 452 8.93 -6.60 -6.47
C GLY A 452 9.37 -5.81 -5.23
N SER A 453 9.51 -4.48 -5.29
CA SER A 453 9.89 -3.64 -4.14
C SER A 453 8.90 -3.79 -2.97
N ALA A 454 7.59 -3.90 -3.22
CA ALA A 454 6.60 -4.18 -2.18
C ALA A 454 6.88 -5.52 -1.46
N SER A 455 7.23 -6.57 -2.20
CA SER A 455 7.60 -7.87 -1.61
C SER A 455 8.91 -7.80 -0.84
N LEU A 456 9.86 -6.97 -1.28
CA LEU A 456 11.11 -6.75 -0.56
C LEU A 456 10.86 -6.02 0.77
N ARG A 457 9.98 -5.03 0.80
CA ARG A 457 9.57 -4.36 2.06
C ARG A 457 8.95 -5.34 3.04
N ASP A 458 8.01 -6.17 2.59
CA ASP A 458 7.44 -7.25 3.41
C ASP A 458 8.53 -8.18 3.95
N GLY A 459 9.51 -8.53 3.10
CA GLY A 459 10.66 -9.34 3.48
C GLY A 459 11.53 -8.67 4.55
N ALA A 460 11.79 -7.37 4.44
CA ALA A 460 12.55 -6.59 5.41
C ALA A 460 11.88 -6.62 6.79
N GLY A 461 10.57 -6.38 6.85
CA GLY A 461 9.80 -6.48 8.07
C GLY A 461 9.81 -7.89 8.66
N GLN A 462 9.67 -8.91 7.82
CA GLN A 462 9.67 -10.32 8.24
C GLN A 462 10.99 -10.74 8.89
N LEU A 463 12.13 -10.17 8.49
CA LEU A 463 13.42 -10.44 9.14
C LEU A 463 13.37 -10.08 10.63
N ILE A 464 12.92 -8.88 10.99
CA ILE A 464 12.77 -8.43 12.37
C ILE A 464 11.71 -9.24 13.12
N GLU A 465 10.53 -9.39 12.53
CA GLU A 465 9.42 -10.11 13.15
C GLU A 465 9.76 -11.58 13.49
N SER A 466 10.42 -12.26 12.55
CA SER A 466 10.86 -13.64 12.75
C SER A 466 11.92 -13.74 13.85
N THR A 467 12.87 -12.81 13.89
CA THR A 467 13.90 -12.73 14.92
C THR A 467 13.28 -12.57 16.30
N VAL A 468 12.43 -11.56 16.50
CA VAL A 468 11.75 -11.31 17.78
C VAL A 468 10.87 -12.51 18.19
N LYS A 469 10.18 -13.13 17.25
CA LYS A 469 9.35 -14.31 17.50
C LYS A 469 10.17 -15.52 17.94
N SER A 470 11.33 -15.76 17.31
CA SER A 470 12.21 -16.87 17.67
C SER A 470 12.82 -16.69 19.05
N VAL A 471 13.27 -15.48 19.40
CA VAL A 471 13.71 -15.13 20.75
C VAL A 471 12.64 -15.43 21.80
N ARG A 472 11.39 -15.04 21.55
CA ARG A 472 10.26 -15.33 22.45
C ARG A 472 10.00 -16.83 22.65
N ARG A 473 10.45 -17.67 21.70
CA ARG A 473 10.36 -19.14 21.77
C ARG A 473 11.58 -19.79 22.43
N GLY A 474 12.58 -18.98 22.83
CA GLY A 474 13.82 -19.44 23.40
C GLY A 474 14.80 -19.99 22.36
N GLU A 475 14.65 -19.63 21.09
CA GLU A 475 15.58 -19.98 20.02
C GLU A 475 16.75 -19.00 20.02
N THR A 476 17.97 -19.47 19.77
CA THR A 476 19.16 -18.63 19.65
C THR A 476 19.27 -18.04 18.25
N VAL A 477 19.52 -16.74 18.17
CA VAL A 477 19.72 -16.01 16.90
C VAL A 477 21.23 -15.93 16.63
N ASP A 478 21.77 -16.99 16.04
CA ASP A 478 23.16 -17.10 15.59
C ASP A 478 23.29 -17.03 14.07
N ASP A 479 24.50 -17.18 13.54
CA ASP A 479 24.76 -17.12 12.10
C ASP A 479 24.03 -18.23 11.33
N ALA A 480 23.86 -19.40 11.92
CA ALA A 480 23.14 -20.50 11.28
C ALA A 480 21.64 -20.19 11.18
N TYR A 481 21.07 -19.62 12.25
CA TYR A 481 19.69 -19.12 12.24
C TYR A 481 19.50 -18.04 11.18
N ILE A 482 20.37 -17.03 11.13
CA ILE A 482 20.27 -15.90 10.18
C ILE A 482 20.40 -16.39 8.75
N SER A 483 21.34 -17.28 8.45
CA SER A 483 21.47 -17.85 7.11
C SER A 483 20.22 -18.60 6.66
N LYS A 484 19.59 -19.34 7.58
CA LYS A 484 18.32 -20.00 7.32
C LYS A 484 17.19 -18.97 7.11
N LEU A 485 17.10 -17.95 7.97
CA LEU A 485 16.10 -16.90 7.87
C LEU A 485 16.19 -16.17 6.53
N TYR A 486 17.38 -15.85 6.03
CA TYR A 486 17.59 -15.25 4.73
C TYR A 486 17.03 -16.14 3.60
N SER A 487 17.33 -17.45 3.65
CA SER A 487 16.79 -18.41 2.69
C SER A 487 15.27 -18.51 2.72
N ASP A 488 14.70 -18.54 3.93
CA ASP A 488 13.25 -18.66 4.14
C ASP A 488 12.53 -17.40 3.63
N VAL A 489 13.02 -16.19 3.95
CA VAL A 489 12.46 -14.91 3.48
C VAL A 489 12.60 -14.77 1.98
N THR A 490 13.78 -15.08 1.41
CA THR A 490 14.00 -15.07 -0.05
C THR A 490 12.98 -15.95 -0.77
N SER A 491 12.70 -17.12 -0.21
CA SER A 491 11.75 -18.08 -0.82
C SER A 491 10.30 -17.64 -0.64
N LEU A 492 9.94 -17.15 0.55
CA LEU A 492 8.57 -16.75 0.89
C LEU A 492 8.09 -15.57 0.03
N TYR A 493 8.94 -14.56 -0.11
CA TYR A 493 8.64 -13.33 -0.85
C TYR A 493 9.15 -13.35 -2.29
N ARG A 494 9.69 -14.50 -2.77
CA ARG A 494 10.19 -14.68 -4.14
C ARG A 494 11.28 -13.67 -4.52
N LEU A 495 12.14 -13.31 -3.59
CA LEU A 495 13.20 -12.33 -3.75
C LEU A 495 14.41 -12.91 -4.49
N LYS A 496 14.22 -13.54 -5.64
CA LYS A 496 15.32 -14.04 -6.46
C LYS A 496 15.83 -12.93 -7.38
N ARG A 497 17.16 -12.82 -7.49
CA ARG A 497 17.82 -11.92 -8.44
C ARG A 497 17.21 -12.10 -9.84
N GLY A 498 16.84 -10.99 -10.49
CA GLY A 498 16.58 -10.94 -11.91
C GLY A 498 15.11 -10.78 -12.33
N SER A 499 14.24 -10.15 -11.52
CA SER A 499 12.98 -9.63 -12.04
C SER A 499 13.16 -8.19 -12.52
N THR A 500 14.16 -7.97 -13.38
CA THR A 500 14.28 -6.71 -14.12
C THR A 500 13.47 -6.83 -15.39
N THR A 501 12.65 -5.88 -15.59
CA THR A 501 12.10 -5.24 -16.77
C THR A 501 10.60 -5.21 -16.82
N THR A 502 10.09 -4.01 -16.76
CA THR A 502 8.78 -3.61 -17.24
C THR A 502 8.50 -4.25 -18.59
N GLY A 503 7.54 -5.18 -18.64
CA GLY A 503 6.99 -5.70 -19.89
C GLY A 503 7.62 -6.95 -20.52
N GLU A 504 8.73 -7.49 -20.05
CA GLU A 504 9.18 -8.81 -20.48
C GLU A 504 8.36 -9.89 -19.75
N LYS A 505 7.48 -10.54 -20.50
CA LYS A 505 6.87 -11.80 -20.05
C LYS A 505 8.00 -12.76 -19.76
N GLU A 506 8.20 -13.11 -18.49
CA GLU A 506 8.99 -14.27 -18.14
C GLU A 506 8.44 -15.43 -18.97
N GLU A 507 9.17 -15.90 -19.98
CA GLU A 507 8.84 -17.13 -20.68
C GLU A 507 8.93 -18.24 -19.64
N LEU A 508 7.82 -18.47 -18.98
CA LEU A 508 7.62 -19.68 -18.17
C LEU A 508 7.90 -20.83 -19.12
N GLY A 509 9.03 -21.46 -18.99
CA GLY A 509 9.45 -22.58 -19.83
C GLY A 509 8.35 -23.64 -19.96
N PRO A 510 8.49 -24.63 -20.82
CA PRO A 510 7.44 -25.59 -21.07
C PRO A 510 6.97 -26.25 -19.77
N LEU A 511 5.64 -26.34 -19.60
CA LEU A 511 4.99 -26.93 -18.43
C LEU A 511 5.75 -28.18 -17.94
N PRO A 512 6.06 -28.31 -16.65
CA PRO A 512 6.69 -29.47 -16.07
C PRO A 512 5.96 -30.77 -16.47
N VAL A 513 6.69 -31.86 -16.64
CA VAL A 513 6.12 -33.15 -17.04
C VAL A 513 4.98 -33.58 -16.10
N THR A 514 5.13 -33.32 -14.81
CA THR A 514 4.09 -33.60 -13.79
C THR A 514 2.81 -32.79 -14.02
N ALA A 515 2.92 -31.52 -14.41
CA ALA A 515 1.76 -30.67 -14.72
C ALA A 515 1.06 -31.13 -16.00
N LYS A 516 1.83 -31.54 -17.04
CA LYS A 516 1.28 -32.13 -18.27
C LYS A 516 0.54 -33.44 -18.01
N LEU A 517 1.08 -34.29 -17.12
CA LEU A 517 0.43 -35.55 -16.73
C LEU A 517 -0.86 -35.31 -15.94
N LEU A 518 -0.85 -34.33 -15.02
CA LEU A 518 -2.05 -33.94 -14.25
C LEU A 518 -3.12 -33.38 -15.18
N LEU A 519 -2.78 -32.50 -16.09
CA LEU A 519 -3.70 -31.93 -17.07
C LEU A 519 -4.28 -33.00 -17.99
N GLY A 520 -3.42 -33.92 -18.49
CA GLY A 520 -3.82 -35.06 -19.32
C GLY A 520 -4.77 -36.01 -18.57
N SER A 521 -4.49 -36.28 -17.31
CA SER A 521 -5.38 -37.13 -16.48
C SER A 521 -6.75 -36.47 -16.24
N LEU A 522 -6.78 -35.16 -16.00
CA LEU A 522 -8.02 -34.39 -15.82
C LEU A 522 -8.88 -34.40 -17.10
N ILE A 523 -8.25 -34.18 -18.26
CA ILE A 523 -8.93 -34.27 -19.56
C ILE A 523 -9.50 -35.67 -19.78
N THR A 524 -8.75 -36.72 -19.46
CA THR A 524 -9.17 -38.09 -19.61
C THR A 524 -10.39 -38.41 -18.74
N VAL A 525 -10.39 -37.96 -17.47
CA VAL A 525 -11.55 -38.11 -16.58
C VAL A 525 -12.79 -37.39 -17.14
N TRP A 526 -12.65 -36.19 -17.64
CA TRP A 526 -13.76 -35.46 -18.28
C TRP A 526 -14.31 -36.16 -19.51
N VAL A 527 -13.43 -36.71 -20.36
CA VAL A 527 -13.86 -37.49 -21.55
C VAL A 527 -14.63 -38.74 -21.12
N ILE A 528 -14.13 -39.45 -20.11
CA ILE A 528 -14.83 -40.65 -19.56
C ILE A 528 -16.21 -40.29 -19.00
N LEU A 529 -16.31 -39.20 -18.22
CA LEU A 529 -17.59 -38.73 -17.68
C LEU A 529 -18.58 -38.34 -18.80
N LEU A 530 -18.13 -37.67 -19.83
CA LEU A 530 -18.95 -37.32 -20.98
C LEU A 530 -19.41 -38.53 -21.76
N LEU A 531 -18.55 -39.57 -21.92
CA LEU A 531 -18.91 -40.84 -22.56
C LEU A 531 -19.94 -41.58 -21.73
N ILE A 532 -19.77 -41.71 -20.39
CA ILE A 532 -20.73 -42.35 -19.50
C ILE A 532 -22.08 -41.63 -19.57
N PHE A 533 -22.09 -40.31 -19.49
CA PHE A 533 -23.32 -39.54 -19.57
C PHE A 533 -24.04 -39.72 -20.93
N SER A 534 -23.28 -39.76 -22.01
CA SER A 534 -23.80 -39.98 -23.36
C SER A 534 -24.39 -41.41 -23.50
N LEU A 535 -23.71 -42.42 -22.98
CA LEU A 535 -24.18 -43.81 -22.98
C LEU A 535 -25.45 -43.99 -22.12
N GLN A 536 -25.51 -43.34 -20.94
CA GLN A 536 -26.71 -43.36 -20.10
C GLN A 536 -27.90 -42.72 -20.81
N LYS A 537 -27.66 -41.62 -21.53
CA LYS A 537 -28.69 -40.92 -22.30
C LYS A 537 -29.21 -41.79 -23.45
N ILE A 538 -28.30 -42.48 -24.16
CA ILE A 538 -28.65 -43.43 -25.22
C ILE A 538 -29.46 -44.61 -24.71
N LYS A 539 -29.06 -45.21 -23.55
CA LYS A 539 -29.76 -46.32 -22.91
C LYS A 539 -31.16 -45.91 -22.46
N LYS A 540 -31.32 -44.76 -21.82
CA LYS A 540 -32.62 -44.22 -21.41
C LYS A 540 -33.55 -43.94 -22.61
N TYR A 541 -32.97 -43.58 -23.75
CA TYR A 541 -33.74 -43.39 -25.00
C TYR A 541 -34.20 -44.70 -25.65
N GLY A 542 -33.36 -45.76 -25.54
CA GLY A 542 -33.71 -47.09 -26.07
C GLY A 542 -34.77 -47.81 -25.21
N GLU A 543 -34.82 -47.55 -23.92
CA GLU A 543 -35.80 -48.10 -22.98
C GLU A 543 -37.20 -47.46 -23.16
N ASN A 544 -37.24 -46.15 -23.47
CA ASN A 544 -38.51 -45.44 -23.75
C ASN A 544 -39.15 -45.83 -25.10
N HIS A 545 -38.36 -46.31 -26.06
CA HIS A 545 -38.88 -46.76 -27.37
C HIS A 545 -39.22 -48.25 -27.39
N LYS A 546 -39.01 -49.00 -26.32
CA LYS A 546 -39.48 -50.40 -26.17
C LYS A 546 -40.82 -50.52 -25.44
N LYS A 547 -41.35 -49.40 -24.91
CA LYS A 547 -42.62 -49.37 -24.16
C LYS A 547 -43.80 -48.80 -24.99
N ASP A 548 -43.55 -48.33 -26.22
CA ASP A 548 -44.55 -48.03 -27.25
C ASP A 548 -44.51 -49.10 -28.34
#